data_b2103ca377a6dcb4d61d0e3363743f1e
#
_entry.id   b2103ca377a6dcb4d61d0e3363743f1e
#
_cell.length_a   1.000
_cell.length_b   1.000
_cell.length_c   1.000
_cell.angle_alpha   90.00
_cell.angle_beta   90.00
_cell.angle_gamma   90.00
#
_symmetry.space_group_name_H-M   'P 1'
#
loop_
_entity.id
_entity.type
_entity.pdbx_description
1 polymer ?
#
loop_
_entity_poly.entity_id
_entity_poly.type
_entity_poly.pdbx_seq_one_letter_code
_entity_poly.pdbx_strand_id
1 'polypeptide(L)'
;MKAFAENYRTEYETTRELGYAAMPTCSHDIWRLNRFDRNTPEQLKTALTLFLTLPAVPILYYGEEIGMRNLEDAPVKEGSYTSRNRSSCRTPMQWDDSPNAGFSTADASRLYLPIDPSPARPTVAAEERDPQSILNYVKGLIALRRQTPALGTQGAWRFVSDVEQPYPMVYARELDGQKYLVALNPSKRSATARFASEGAAAEAVYGTGDGAKYTSKNGLSTLKMKPVSAVILKITE
;
A
#
# COMPACT_ATOMS: atom_id res chain seq x y z
N MET A 1 1.61 11.23 11.04
CA MET A 1 2.71 11.10 10.07
C MET A 1 4.07 11.25 10.74
N LYS A 2 4.30 12.27 11.57
CA LYS A 2 5.59 12.54 12.26
C LYS A 2 6.19 11.27 12.91
N ALA A 3 5.47 10.62 13.81
CA ALA A 3 5.98 9.41 14.48
C ALA A 3 6.39 8.28 13.51
N PHE A 4 5.62 8.07 12.42
CA PHE A 4 6.01 7.12 11.38
C PHE A 4 7.30 7.56 10.68
N ALA A 5 7.39 8.85 10.33
CA ALA A 5 8.56 9.40 9.65
C ALA A 5 9.85 9.27 10.48
N GLU A 6 9.76 9.59 11.78
CA GLU A 6 10.88 9.51 12.71
C GLU A 6 11.32 8.06 12.94
N ASN A 7 10.38 7.16 13.25
CA ASN A 7 10.68 5.75 13.49
C ASN A 7 11.25 5.08 12.24
N TYR A 8 10.63 5.29 11.08
CA TYR A 8 11.10 4.68 9.84
C TYR A 8 12.45 5.23 9.39
N ARG A 9 12.71 6.54 9.59
CA ARG A 9 14.03 7.12 9.30
C ARG A 9 15.11 6.47 10.14
N THR A 10 14.90 6.36 11.45
CA THR A 10 15.86 5.74 12.36
C THR A 10 16.16 4.29 11.98
N GLU A 11 15.12 3.51 11.68
CA GLU A 11 15.27 2.13 11.24
C GLU A 11 16.03 2.04 9.90
N TYR A 12 15.63 2.84 8.92
CA TYR A 12 16.29 2.89 7.61
C TYR A 12 17.77 3.28 7.72
N GLU A 13 18.10 4.34 8.45
CA GLU A 13 19.49 4.80 8.62
C GLU A 13 20.36 3.78 9.36
N THR A 14 19.77 3.05 10.30
CA THR A 14 20.49 2.00 11.07
C THR A 14 20.73 0.75 10.24
N THR A 15 19.79 0.36 9.37
CA THR A 15 19.81 -0.95 8.70
C THR A 15 20.35 -0.93 7.27
N ARG A 16 20.25 0.20 6.57
CA ARG A 16 20.53 0.29 5.12
C ARG A 16 21.91 -0.20 4.67
N GLU A 17 22.92 -0.08 5.53
CA GLU A 17 24.30 -0.52 5.23
C GLU A 17 24.54 -1.99 5.68
N LEU A 18 23.62 -2.55 6.48
CA LEU A 18 23.74 -3.89 7.06
C LEU A 18 22.88 -4.93 6.34
N GLY A 19 21.80 -4.49 5.69
CA GLY A 19 20.85 -5.38 5.03
C GLY A 19 19.55 -4.67 4.66
N TYR A 20 18.48 -5.45 4.55
CA TYR A 20 17.16 -4.94 4.17
C TYR A 20 16.11 -5.24 5.24
N ALA A 21 15.37 -4.23 5.64
CA ALA A 21 14.20 -4.41 6.47
C ALA A 21 13.11 -5.17 5.70
N ALA A 22 12.43 -6.12 6.35
CA ALA A 22 11.23 -6.76 5.82
C ALA A 22 10.00 -5.97 6.28
N MET A 23 9.09 -5.66 5.35
CA MET A 23 7.89 -4.89 5.65
C MET A 23 6.63 -5.64 5.23
N PRO A 24 6.00 -6.37 6.14
CA PRO A 24 4.74 -7.06 5.86
C PRO A 24 3.56 -6.08 5.84
N THR A 25 2.62 -6.27 4.92
CA THR A 25 1.34 -5.55 4.91
C THR A 25 0.47 -5.93 6.09
N CYS A 26 0.42 -7.21 6.37
CA CYS A 26 -0.10 -7.85 7.57
C CYS A 26 0.53 -9.23 7.73
N SER A 27 0.07 -10.01 8.70
CA SER A 27 0.51 -11.39 8.91
C SER A 27 -0.61 -12.23 9.56
N HIS A 28 -0.32 -13.51 9.83
CA HIS A 28 -1.23 -14.35 10.61
C HIS A 28 -1.43 -13.86 12.07
N ASP A 29 -0.66 -12.88 12.52
CA ASP A 29 -0.74 -12.28 13.88
C ASP A 29 -1.13 -10.80 13.85
N ILE A 30 -1.19 -10.18 12.67
CA ILE A 30 -1.50 -8.75 12.48
C ILE A 30 -2.70 -8.64 11.55
N TRP A 31 -3.61 -7.74 11.88
CA TRP A 31 -4.83 -7.50 11.11
C TRP A 31 -4.56 -7.08 9.67
N ARG A 32 -5.48 -7.44 8.77
CA ARG A 32 -5.45 -7.04 7.36
C ARG A 32 -5.53 -5.52 7.18
N LEU A 33 -5.03 -5.04 6.04
CA LEU A 33 -5.16 -3.63 5.65
C LEU A 33 -6.62 -3.23 5.51
N ASN A 34 -7.47 -4.10 4.94
CA ASN A 34 -8.91 -3.85 4.82
C ASN A 34 -9.62 -4.07 6.16
N ARG A 35 -9.67 -3.00 6.95
CA ARG A 35 -10.25 -3.01 8.28
C ARG A 35 -10.75 -1.63 8.69
N PHE A 36 -11.85 -1.57 9.46
CA PHE A 36 -12.46 -0.34 9.98
C PHE A 36 -12.79 0.68 8.87
N ASP A 37 -12.22 1.86 8.97
CA ASP A 37 -12.41 2.98 8.05
C ASP A 37 -11.52 2.94 6.80
N ARG A 38 -10.61 1.98 6.71
CA ARG A 38 -9.80 1.71 5.51
C ARG A 38 -10.42 0.52 4.77
N ASN A 39 -11.48 0.77 4.01
CA ASN A 39 -12.31 -0.27 3.40
C ASN A 39 -12.72 0.03 1.95
N THR A 40 -12.15 1.05 1.34
CA THR A 40 -12.37 1.32 -0.09
C THR A 40 -11.15 0.92 -0.93
N PRO A 41 -11.35 0.55 -2.21
CA PRO A 41 -10.24 0.21 -3.10
C PRO A 41 -9.17 1.30 -3.17
N GLU A 42 -9.55 2.59 -3.20
CA GLU A 42 -8.62 3.71 -3.28
C GLU A 42 -7.78 3.83 -2.00
N GLN A 43 -8.36 3.59 -0.83
CA GLN A 43 -7.63 3.57 0.44
C GLN A 43 -6.62 2.43 0.49
N LEU A 44 -7.02 1.24 0.02
CA LEU A 44 -6.15 0.07 -0.03
C LEU A 44 -5.01 0.25 -1.04
N LYS A 45 -5.30 0.74 -2.25
CA LYS A 45 -4.29 1.08 -3.26
C LYS A 45 -3.31 2.12 -2.73
N THR A 46 -3.79 3.15 -2.01
CA THR A 46 -2.93 4.16 -1.39
C THR A 46 -1.99 3.55 -0.36
N ALA A 47 -2.48 2.65 0.51
CA ALA A 47 -1.65 1.94 1.49
C ALA A 47 -0.65 0.99 0.80
N LEU A 48 -1.08 0.21 -0.18
CA LEU A 48 -0.22 -0.71 -0.94
C LEU A 48 0.88 0.02 -1.71
N THR A 49 0.60 1.25 -2.18
CA THR A 49 1.64 2.10 -2.77
C THR A 49 2.75 2.40 -1.78
N LEU A 50 2.44 2.72 -0.53
CA LEU A 50 3.46 2.91 0.51
C LEU A 50 4.31 1.65 0.67
N PHE A 51 3.69 0.49 0.95
CA PHE A 51 4.41 -0.76 1.20
C PHE A 51 5.30 -1.19 0.04
N LEU A 52 4.85 -0.99 -1.20
CA LEU A 52 5.56 -1.43 -2.40
C LEU A 52 6.57 -0.40 -2.94
N THR A 53 6.69 0.78 -2.33
CA THR A 53 7.64 1.80 -2.78
C THR A 53 8.66 2.23 -1.72
N LEU A 54 8.53 1.77 -0.49
CA LEU A 54 9.57 1.93 0.52
C LEU A 54 10.82 1.08 0.20
N PRO A 55 12.03 1.48 0.64
CA PRO A 55 13.27 0.73 0.47
C PRO A 55 13.35 -0.46 1.43
N ALA A 56 12.39 -1.34 1.37
CA ALA A 56 12.27 -2.54 2.19
C ALA A 56 11.94 -3.73 1.30
N VAL A 57 12.07 -4.95 1.81
CA VAL A 57 11.53 -6.16 1.16
C VAL A 57 10.05 -6.24 1.50
N PRO A 58 9.14 -5.96 0.56
CA PRO A 58 7.72 -6.01 0.83
C PRO A 58 7.25 -7.47 0.95
N ILE A 59 6.47 -7.76 1.98
CA ILE A 59 5.82 -9.06 2.18
C ILE A 59 4.32 -8.84 2.11
N LEU A 60 3.71 -9.24 1.00
CA LEU A 60 2.26 -9.24 0.85
C LEU A 60 1.71 -10.50 1.49
N TYR A 61 0.88 -10.34 2.51
CA TYR A 61 0.13 -11.45 3.07
C TYR A 61 -1.00 -11.83 2.12
N TYR A 62 -1.29 -13.14 1.97
CA TYR A 62 -2.30 -13.61 1.01
C TYR A 62 -3.63 -12.89 1.20
N GLY A 63 -4.26 -12.54 0.07
CA GLY A 63 -5.53 -11.83 0.03
C GLY A 63 -5.44 -10.30 0.17
N GLU A 64 -4.30 -9.75 0.56
CA GLU A 64 -4.09 -8.30 0.54
C GLU A 64 -4.13 -7.74 -0.88
N GLU A 65 -3.63 -8.51 -1.84
CA GLU A 65 -3.61 -8.20 -3.27
C GLU A 65 -5.00 -8.10 -3.91
N ILE A 66 -6.01 -8.70 -3.28
CA ILE A 66 -7.41 -8.57 -3.71
C ILE A 66 -8.26 -7.79 -2.71
N GLY A 67 -7.64 -7.24 -1.66
CA GLY A 67 -8.35 -6.45 -0.65
C GLY A 67 -9.27 -7.24 0.26
N MET A 68 -8.95 -8.50 0.59
CA MET A 68 -9.73 -9.31 1.55
C MET A 68 -9.92 -8.57 2.87
N ARG A 69 -11.13 -8.62 3.41
CA ARG A 69 -11.47 -7.99 4.69
C ARG A 69 -10.93 -8.78 5.89
N ASN A 70 -10.60 -8.06 6.94
CA ASN A 70 -10.47 -8.64 8.27
C ASN A 70 -11.88 -9.00 8.76
N LEU A 71 -12.14 -10.27 9.09
CA LEU A 71 -13.45 -10.70 9.59
C LEU A 71 -13.47 -10.64 11.12
N GLU A 72 -13.95 -9.51 11.67
CA GLU A 72 -13.94 -9.28 13.12
C GLU A 72 -14.74 -10.34 13.88
N ASP A 73 -15.81 -10.87 13.28
CA ASP A 73 -16.70 -11.87 13.87
C ASP A 73 -16.25 -13.32 13.62
N ALA A 74 -15.06 -13.52 13.05
CA ALA A 74 -14.53 -14.87 12.86
C ALA A 74 -14.41 -15.60 14.23
N PRO A 75 -14.78 -16.88 14.33
CA PRO A 75 -14.71 -17.62 15.59
C PRO A 75 -13.28 -17.70 16.09
N VAL A 76 -13.10 -17.49 17.40
CA VAL A 76 -11.80 -17.61 18.04
C VAL A 76 -11.35 -19.07 18.01
N LYS A 77 -10.18 -19.31 17.42
CA LYS A 77 -9.54 -20.64 17.33
C LYS A 77 -8.22 -20.67 18.10
N GLU A 78 -7.56 -21.80 18.11
CA GLU A 78 -6.29 -22.00 18.79
C GLU A 78 -5.27 -20.94 18.39
N GLY A 79 -4.50 -20.49 19.35
CA GLY A 79 -3.51 -19.43 19.16
C GLY A 79 -4.08 -18.01 19.08
N SER A 80 -5.39 -17.83 19.26
CA SER A 80 -6.06 -16.51 19.28
C SER A 80 -6.41 -16.04 20.71
N TYR A 81 -5.66 -16.46 21.71
CA TYR A 81 -5.96 -16.23 23.14
C TYR A 81 -5.58 -14.84 23.66
N THR A 82 -5.11 -13.96 22.81
CA THR A 82 -4.80 -12.58 23.18
C THR A 82 -6.02 -11.66 22.95
N SER A 83 -5.93 -10.42 23.38
CA SER A 83 -6.94 -9.37 23.10
C SER A 83 -7.23 -9.15 21.60
N ARG A 84 -6.45 -9.78 20.72
CA ARG A 84 -6.63 -9.74 19.26
C ARG A 84 -7.16 -11.09 18.77
N ASN A 85 -8.34 -11.08 18.14
CA ASN A 85 -8.82 -12.27 17.43
C ASN A 85 -7.98 -12.49 16.16
N ARG A 86 -6.95 -13.33 16.24
CA ARG A 86 -6.06 -13.65 15.10
C ARG A 86 -6.77 -14.47 14.01
N SER A 87 -7.87 -15.15 14.31
CA SER A 87 -8.67 -15.87 13.33
C SER A 87 -9.23 -14.93 12.26
N SER A 88 -9.48 -13.67 12.62
CA SER A 88 -10.05 -12.64 11.74
C SER A 88 -9.25 -12.38 10.46
N CYS A 89 -7.93 -12.57 10.49
CA CYS A 89 -7.03 -12.38 9.33
C CYS A 89 -6.61 -13.71 8.67
N ARG A 90 -7.00 -14.87 9.23
CA ARG A 90 -6.60 -16.21 8.76
C ARG A 90 -7.67 -16.92 7.95
N THR A 91 -8.72 -16.20 7.55
CA THR A 91 -9.83 -16.75 6.77
C THR A 91 -9.36 -17.28 5.41
N PRO A 92 -10.04 -18.27 4.83
CA PRO A 92 -9.65 -18.89 3.56
C PRO A 92 -9.53 -17.89 2.43
N MET A 93 -8.59 -18.12 1.50
CA MET A 93 -8.45 -17.33 0.27
C MET A 93 -9.72 -17.41 -0.57
N GLN A 94 -10.08 -16.32 -1.23
CA GLN A 94 -11.28 -16.18 -2.05
C GLN A 94 -10.91 -16.19 -3.53
N TRP A 95 -11.07 -17.35 -4.18
CA TRP A 95 -10.63 -17.54 -5.56
C TRP A 95 -11.70 -17.15 -6.58
N ASP A 96 -12.95 -17.57 -6.36
CA ASP A 96 -14.06 -17.36 -7.29
C ASP A 96 -15.43 -17.42 -6.58
N ASP A 97 -16.53 -17.44 -7.34
CA ASP A 97 -17.89 -17.48 -6.81
C ASP A 97 -18.44 -18.92 -6.59
N SER A 98 -17.61 -19.94 -6.77
CA SER A 98 -17.99 -21.32 -6.49
C SER A 98 -18.14 -21.60 -4.98
N PRO A 99 -18.69 -22.74 -4.55
CA PRO A 99 -18.82 -23.09 -3.14
C PRO A 99 -17.50 -22.89 -2.37
N ASN A 100 -17.60 -22.31 -1.15
CA ASN A 100 -16.47 -21.93 -0.32
C ASN A 100 -15.49 -20.97 -1.02
N ALA A 101 -15.97 -20.14 -1.94
CA ALA A 101 -15.15 -19.21 -2.73
C ALA A 101 -14.00 -19.92 -3.48
N GLY A 102 -14.21 -21.12 -3.97
CA GLY A 102 -13.20 -21.93 -4.65
C GLY A 102 -12.07 -22.46 -3.77
N PHE A 103 -12.14 -22.22 -2.45
CA PHE A 103 -11.09 -22.65 -1.52
C PHE A 103 -11.12 -24.16 -1.23
N SER A 104 -12.32 -24.75 -1.12
CA SER A 104 -12.49 -26.16 -0.76
C SER A 104 -13.79 -26.72 -1.30
N THR A 105 -13.78 -28.01 -1.65
CA THR A 105 -14.97 -28.77 -2.03
C THR A 105 -15.69 -29.42 -0.83
N ALA A 106 -15.17 -29.22 0.39
CA ALA A 106 -15.80 -29.72 1.61
C ALA A 106 -17.13 -29.00 1.89
N ASP A 107 -17.97 -29.59 2.74
CA ASP A 107 -19.12 -28.89 3.29
C ASP A 107 -18.64 -27.63 4.06
N ALA A 108 -19.36 -26.52 3.91
CA ALA A 108 -18.98 -25.23 4.53
C ALA A 108 -18.89 -25.34 6.06
N SER A 109 -19.68 -26.20 6.70
CA SER A 109 -19.66 -26.45 8.14
C SER A 109 -18.35 -27.11 8.63
N ARG A 110 -17.58 -27.70 7.72
CA ARG A 110 -16.29 -28.36 7.99
C ARG A 110 -15.09 -27.46 7.79
N LEU A 111 -15.27 -26.23 7.31
CA LEU A 111 -14.17 -25.29 7.21
C LEU A 111 -13.68 -24.90 8.60
N TYR A 112 -12.35 -24.83 8.76
CA TYR A 112 -11.73 -24.41 10.02
C TYR A 112 -12.12 -22.96 10.40
N LEU A 113 -12.13 -22.06 9.41
CA LEU A 113 -12.61 -20.69 9.50
C LEU A 113 -13.59 -20.40 8.35
N PRO A 114 -14.59 -19.53 8.56
CA PRO A 114 -15.57 -19.21 7.54
C PRO A 114 -14.99 -18.40 6.39
N ILE A 115 -15.62 -18.51 5.23
CA ILE A 115 -15.48 -17.56 4.13
C ILE A 115 -16.19 -16.25 4.51
N ASP A 116 -15.72 -15.11 4.00
CA ASP A 116 -16.42 -13.85 4.10
C ASP A 116 -17.86 -13.98 3.54
N PRO A 117 -18.90 -13.82 4.37
CA PRO A 117 -20.28 -13.98 3.93
C PRO A 117 -20.80 -12.81 3.08
N SER A 118 -20.03 -11.74 2.92
CA SER A 118 -20.45 -10.57 2.15
C SER A 118 -20.69 -10.96 0.68
N PRO A 119 -21.81 -10.57 0.07
CA PRO A 119 -22.01 -10.72 -1.36
C PRO A 119 -21.05 -9.85 -2.19
N ALA A 120 -20.45 -8.84 -1.58
CA ALA A 120 -19.43 -7.97 -2.19
C ALA A 120 -17.99 -8.37 -1.80
N ARG A 121 -17.79 -9.61 -1.31
CA ARG A 121 -16.42 -10.09 -1.03
C ARG A 121 -15.59 -10.10 -2.31
N PRO A 122 -14.33 -9.67 -2.27
CA PRO A 122 -13.46 -9.75 -3.42
C PRO A 122 -13.11 -11.22 -3.73
N THR A 123 -12.97 -11.55 -5.00
CA THR A 123 -12.43 -12.83 -5.46
C THR A 123 -11.34 -12.60 -6.49
N VAL A 124 -10.36 -13.51 -6.59
CA VAL A 124 -9.32 -13.42 -7.61
C VAL A 124 -9.91 -13.31 -8.99
N ALA A 125 -10.89 -14.17 -9.30
CA ALA A 125 -11.55 -14.22 -10.62
C ALA A 125 -12.28 -12.90 -10.96
N ALA A 126 -12.87 -12.22 -10.00
CA ALA A 126 -13.52 -10.92 -10.23
C ALA A 126 -12.46 -9.82 -10.43
N GLU A 127 -11.46 -9.78 -9.55
CA GLU A 127 -10.39 -8.80 -9.60
C GLU A 127 -9.54 -8.91 -10.88
N GLU A 128 -9.31 -10.10 -11.42
CA GLU A 128 -8.59 -10.28 -12.69
C GLU A 128 -9.31 -9.67 -13.89
N ARG A 129 -10.64 -9.69 -13.88
CA ARG A 129 -11.47 -9.16 -14.97
C ARG A 129 -11.62 -7.65 -14.94
N ASP A 130 -11.40 -7.01 -13.80
CA ASP A 130 -11.53 -5.56 -13.66
C ASP A 130 -10.16 -4.88 -13.77
N PRO A 131 -9.89 -4.12 -14.87
CA PRO A 131 -8.64 -3.38 -15.02
C PRO A 131 -8.38 -2.36 -13.91
N GLN A 132 -9.45 -1.92 -13.21
CA GLN A 132 -9.36 -0.96 -12.11
C GLN A 132 -9.29 -1.64 -10.74
N SER A 133 -9.19 -2.97 -10.66
CA SER A 133 -9.13 -3.72 -9.42
C SER A 133 -7.89 -3.44 -8.57
N ILE A 134 -7.92 -3.89 -7.32
CA ILE A 134 -6.75 -3.85 -6.43
C ILE A 134 -5.67 -4.80 -6.96
N LEU A 135 -6.05 -5.99 -7.42
CA LEU A 135 -5.12 -6.99 -7.95
C LEU A 135 -4.34 -6.47 -9.15
N ASN A 136 -5.03 -5.88 -10.14
CA ASN A 136 -4.37 -5.34 -11.32
C ASN A 136 -3.53 -4.11 -10.99
N TYR A 137 -3.95 -3.30 -10.01
CA TYR A 137 -3.13 -2.21 -9.47
C TYR A 137 -1.84 -2.74 -8.82
N VAL A 138 -1.92 -3.77 -8.00
CA VAL A 138 -0.75 -4.38 -7.33
C VAL A 138 0.18 -5.02 -8.36
N LYS A 139 -0.35 -5.77 -9.33
CA LYS A 139 0.46 -6.33 -10.44
C LYS A 139 1.26 -5.25 -11.17
N GLY A 140 0.62 -4.14 -11.53
CA GLY A 140 1.27 -3.02 -12.19
C GLY A 140 2.33 -2.33 -11.32
N LEU A 141 2.05 -2.13 -10.04
CA LEU A 141 2.99 -1.52 -9.10
C LEU A 141 4.22 -2.41 -8.85
N ILE A 142 4.05 -3.72 -8.77
CA ILE A 142 5.16 -4.68 -8.69
C ILE A 142 5.99 -4.66 -9.98
N ALA A 143 5.34 -4.62 -11.15
CA ALA A 143 6.04 -4.52 -12.43
C ALA A 143 6.87 -3.23 -12.51
N LEU A 144 6.29 -2.08 -12.14
CA LEU A 144 7.01 -0.81 -12.08
C LEU A 144 8.21 -0.88 -11.14
N ARG A 145 8.02 -1.40 -9.91
CA ARG A 145 9.12 -1.55 -8.93
C ARG A 145 10.26 -2.40 -9.48
N ARG A 146 9.96 -3.49 -10.18
CA ARG A 146 10.99 -4.38 -10.79
C ARG A 146 11.74 -3.72 -11.94
N GLN A 147 11.06 -2.86 -12.70
CA GLN A 147 11.65 -2.13 -13.85
C GLN A 147 12.36 -0.85 -13.44
N THR A 148 12.16 -0.38 -12.20
CA THR A 148 12.67 0.90 -11.69
C THR A 148 13.54 0.65 -10.44
N PRO A 149 14.85 0.43 -10.60
CA PRO A 149 15.74 0.14 -9.46
C PRO A 149 15.68 1.18 -8.34
N ALA A 150 15.45 2.45 -8.67
CA ALA A 150 15.25 3.51 -7.67
C ALA A 150 14.06 3.26 -6.72
N LEU A 151 13.02 2.54 -7.16
CA LEU A 151 11.90 2.15 -6.31
C LEU A 151 12.15 0.82 -5.57
N GLY A 152 13.26 0.14 -5.86
CA GLY A 152 13.68 -1.11 -5.22
C GLY A 152 14.28 -0.91 -3.82
N THR A 153 14.82 -1.99 -3.25
CA THR A 153 15.43 -1.97 -1.91
C THR A 153 16.69 -1.11 -1.82
N GLN A 154 17.45 -1.01 -2.91
CA GLN A 154 18.71 -0.27 -2.97
C GLN A 154 18.55 1.23 -3.20
N GLY A 155 17.38 1.68 -3.71
CA GLY A 155 17.15 3.09 -3.93
C GLY A 155 17.21 3.90 -2.63
N ALA A 156 17.92 5.02 -2.64
CA ALA A 156 17.93 5.94 -1.52
C ALA A 156 16.53 6.47 -1.23
N TRP A 157 16.29 6.80 0.02
CA TRP A 157 15.00 7.29 0.49
C TRP A 157 15.17 8.47 1.43
N ARG A 158 14.34 9.48 1.28
CA ARG A 158 14.22 10.61 2.21
C ARG A 158 12.84 11.26 2.13
N PHE A 159 12.35 11.79 3.24
CA PHE A 159 11.18 12.65 3.21
C PHE A 159 11.48 13.96 2.49
N VAL A 160 10.49 14.43 1.74
CA VAL A 160 10.52 15.68 0.99
C VAL A 160 9.52 16.68 1.54
N SER A 161 8.30 16.22 1.90
CA SER A 161 7.31 17.07 2.57
C SER A 161 7.65 17.27 4.04
N ASP A 162 7.17 18.38 4.58
CA ASP A 162 7.25 18.68 6.01
C ASP A 162 6.51 17.58 6.81
N VAL A 163 7.23 16.91 7.71
CA VAL A 163 6.70 15.83 8.55
C VAL A 163 5.73 16.32 9.62
N GLU A 164 5.76 17.60 9.96
CA GLU A 164 4.80 18.23 10.88
C GLU A 164 3.41 18.37 10.23
N GLN A 165 3.35 18.43 8.91
CA GLN A 165 2.09 18.41 8.17
C GLN A 165 1.62 16.96 7.98
N PRO A 166 0.35 16.64 8.27
CA PRO A 166 -0.09 15.26 8.19
C PRO A 166 -0.10 14.71 6.77
N TYR A 167 -0.49 15.51 5.76
CA TYR A 167 -0.62 15.09 4.36
C TYR A 167 -0.48 16.29 3.39
N PRO A 168 -0.07 16.03 2.12
CA PRO A 168 0.33 14.73 1.61
C PRO A 168 1.70 14.33 2.16
N MET A 169 1.90 13.04 2.39
CA MET A 169 3.22 12.49 2.65
C MET A 169 3.96 12.39 1.31
N VAL A 170 5.12 13.02 1.20
CA VAL A 170 5.95 12.96 0.00
C VAL A 170 7.36 12.55 0.38
N TYR A 171 7.89 11.54 -0.31
CA TYR A 171 9.28 11.11 -0.17
C TYR A 171 9.93 10.85 -1.53
N ALA A 172 11.23 11.07 -1.59
CA ALA A 172 12.04 10.79 -2.75
C ALA A 172 12.60 9.36 -2.71
N ARG A 173 12.74 8.79 -3.90
CA ARG A 173 13.46 7.54 -4.18
C ARG A 173 14.46 7.81 -5.29
N GLU A 174 15.73 7.51 -5.04
CA GLU A 174 16.81 7.89 -5.95
C GLU A 174 17.82 6.75 -6.11
N LEU A 175 18.22 6.47 -7.35
CA LEU A 175 19.31 5.57 -7.67
C LEU A 175 19.82 5.86 -9.08
N ASP A 176 21.13 5.87 -9.27
CA ASP A 176 21.80 6.02 -10.58
C ASP A 176 21.29 7.21 -11.40
N GLY A 177 21.13 8.37 -10.75
CA GLY A 177 20.64 9.58 -11.38
C GLY A 177 19.13 9.62 -11.68
N GLN A 178 18.42 8.54 -11.41
CA GLN A 178 16.95 8.51 -11.53
C GLN A 178 16.32 8.96 -10.21
N LYS A 179 15.37 9.89 -10.30
CA LYS A 179 14.65 10.43 -9.15
C LYS A 179 13.15 10.26 -9.34
N TYR A 180 12.51 9.74 -8.31
CA TYR A 180 11.07 9.60 -8.22
C TYR A 180 10.56 10.23 -6.92
N LEU A 181 9.39 10.88 -6.99
CA LEU A 181 8.62 11.27 -5.81
C LEU A 181 7.43 10.34 -5.67
N VAL A 182 7.29 9.77 -4.50
CA VAL A 182 6.07 9.04 -4.12
C VAL A 182 5.27 9.93 -3.19
N ALA A 183 4.03 10.18 -3.56
CA ALA A 183 3.15 11.05 -2.78
C ALA A 183 1.84 10.35 -2.45
N LEU A 184 1.43 10.46 -1.19
CA LEU A 184 0.29 9.76 -0.62
C LEU A 184 -0.60 10.75 0.14
N ASN A 185 -1.87 10.79 -0.21
CA ASN A 185 -2.89 11.51 0.54
C ASN A 185 -4.03 10.56 0.96
N PRO A 186 -3.93 9.86 2.09
CA PRO A 186 -4.99 8.98 2.57
C PRO A 186 -6.18 9.74 3.18
N SER A 187 -6.08 11.06 3.33
CA SER A 187 -7.16 11.86 3.93
C SER A 187 -8.36 12.03 2.99
N LYS A 188 -9.53 12.27 3.56
CA LYS A 188 -10.76 12.55 2.82
C LYS A 188 -10.84 13.99 2.29
N ARG A 189 -9.73 14.74 2.33
CA ARG A 189 -9.62 16.14 1.85
C ARG A 189 -8.46 16.27 0.88
N SER A 190 -8.56 17.22 -0.05
CA SER A 190 -7.42 17.62 -0.86
C SER A 190 -6.31 18.16 0.04
N ALA A 191 -5.06 17.86 -0.32
CA ALA A 191 -3.89 18.26 0.43
C ALA A 191 -2.84 18.87 -0.49
N THR A 192 -1.98 19.75 0.06
CA THR A 192 -0.93 20.43 -0.70
C THR A 192 0.35 20.38 0.10
N ALA A 193 1.43 19.86 -0.49
CA ALA A 193 2.78 20.00 0.02
C ALA A 193 3.54 21.09 -0.74
N ARG A 194 4.43 21.81 -0.02
CA ARG A 194 5.42 22.73 -0.58
C ARG A 194 6.78 22.34 -0.05
N PHE A 195 7.76 22.25 -0.92
CA PHE A 195 9.10 21.79 -0.57
C PHE A 195 10.14 22.35 -1.54
N ALA A 196 11.42 22.29 -1.19
CA ALA A 196 12.50 22.65 -2.09
C ALA A 196 12.40 21.90 -3.40
N SER A 197 12.70 22.56 -4.51
CA SER A 197 12.53 21.95 -5.84
C SER A 197 13.36 20.68 -5.98
N GLU A 198 12.70 19.63 -6.45
CA GLU A 198 13.32 18.33 -6.76
C GLU A 198 13.64 18.18 -8.26
N GLY A 199 13.17 19.10 -9.10
CA GLY A 199 13.36 19.19 -10.54
C GLY A 199 12.33 20.12 -11.17
N ALA A 200 12.55 20.51 -12.43
CA ALA A 200 11.73 21.49 -13.13
C ALA A 200 10.34 20.94 -13.45
N ALA A 201 10.25 19.66 -13.83
CA ALA A 201 9.00 18.99 -14.19
C ALA A 201 8.90 17.61 -13.56
N ALA A 202 7.69 17.05 -13.59
CA ALA A 202 7.41 15.71 -13.12
C ALA A 202 6.34 15.05 -13.99
N GLU A 203 6.55 13.78 -14.32
CA GLU A 203 5.63 12.93 -15.05
C GLU A 203 5.01 11.89 -14.11
N ALA A 204 3.68 11.77 -14.11
CA ALA A 204 3.01 10.72 -13.37
C ALA A 204 3.19 9.37 -14.08
N VAL A 205 3.94 8.48 -13.48
CA VAL A 205 4.23 7.14 -14.05
C VAL A 205 3.33 6.06 -13.49
N TYR A 206 2.76 6.26 -12.30
CA TYR A 206 1.80 5.34 -11.68
C TYR A 206 0.97 6.03 -10.59
N GLY A 207 -0.23 5.52 -10.31
CA GLY A 207 -1.05 6.04 -9.21
C GLY A 207 -2.52 5.62 -9.27
N THR A 208 -3.32 6.20 -8.39
CA THR A 208 -4.77 5.95 -8.27
C THR A 208 -5.60 6.86 -9.20
N GLY A 209 -5.06 7.27 -10.36
CA GLY A 209 -5.69 8.16 -11.34
C GLY A 209 -5.14 9.59 -11.30
N ASP A 210 -5.84 10.55 -11.93
CA ASP A 210 -5.42 11.97 -12.11
C ASP A 210 -5.42 12.78 -10.79
N GLY A 211 -4.90 12.16 -9.74
CA GLY A 211 -5.01 12.67 -8.36
C GLY A 211 -4.03 13.77 -7.98
N ALA A 212 -3.01 14.08 -8.82
CA ALA A 212 -1.92 14.96 -8.43
C ALA A 212 -1.59 16.01 -9.48
N LYS A 213 -1.17 17.21 -9.01
CA LYS A 213 -0.62 18.27 -9.85
C LYS A 213 0.69 18.79 -9.24
N TYR A 214 1.77 18.56 -9.95
CA TYR A 214 3.10 19.07 -9.60
C TYR A 214 3.39 20.36 -10.34
N THR A 215 4.00 21.33 -9.68
CA THR A 215 4.55 22.55 -10.29
C THR A 215 5.84 22.93 -9.56
N SER A 216 6.84 23.42 -10.30
CA SER A 216 8.10 23.92 -9.73
C SER A 216 8.38 25.33 -10.27
N LYS A 217 8.72 26.26 -9.38
CA LYS A 217 9.04 27.64 -9.74
C LYS A 217 9.93 28.27 -8.67
N ASN A 218 10.97 28.98 -9.10
CA ASN A 218 11.87 29.73 -8.21
C ASN A 218 12.44 28.88 -7.05
N GLY A 219 12.87 27.65 -7.34
CA GLY A 219 13.45 26.76 -6.34
C GLY A 219 12.44 26.13 -5.37
N LEU A 220 11.14 26.31 -5.58
CA LEU A 220 10.07 25.76 -4.76
C LEU A 220 9.12 24.90 -5.60
N SER A 221 8.89 23.68 -5.15
CA SER A 221 7.88 22.78 -5.69
C SER A 221 6.59 22.82 -4.88
N THR A 222 5.48 22.69 -5.59
CA THR A 222 4.15 22.55 -5.01
C THR A 222 3.49 21.31 -5.60
N LEU A 223 3.02 20.40 -4.73
CA LEU A 223 2.29 19.22 -5.11
C LEU A 223 0.90 19.26 -4.49
N LYS A 224 -0.13 19.32 -5.33
CA LYS A 224 -1.55 19.25 -4.92
C LYS A 224 -2.08 17.86 -5.19
N MET A 225 -2.76 17.27 -4.22
CA MET A 225 -3.35 15.94 -4.30
C MET A 225 -4.83 15.94 -3.99
N LYS A 226 -5.58 15.13 -4.71
CA LYS A 226 -7.00 14.84 -4.42
C LYS A 226 -7.13 14.01 -3.14
N PRO A 227 -8.35 13.91 -2.55
CA PRO A 227 -8.61 12.99 -1.45
C PRO A 227 -8.29 11.55 -1.85
N VAL A 228 -7.84 10.76 -0.90
CA VAL A 228 -7.61 9.31 -1.00
C VAL A 228 -6.90 8.95 -2.31
N SER A 229 -5.68 9.44 -2.47
CA SER A 229 -4.91 9.26 -3.70
C SER A 229 -3.44 8.98 -3.43
N ALA A 230 -2.82 8.26 -4.37
CA ALA A 230 -1.39 8.00 -4.44
C ALA A 230 -0.88 8.30 -5.83
N VAL A 231 0.34 8.81 -5.95
CA VAL A 231 1.02 9.01 -7.23
C VAL A 231 2.52 8.77 -7.09
N ILE A 232 3.09 8.19 -8.13
CA ILE A 232 4.54 8.08 -8.32
C ILE A 232 4.89 8.98 -9.50
N LEU A 233 5.72 9.96 -9.24
CA LEU A 233 6.17 10.96 -10.20
C LEU A 233 7.64 10.71 -10.55
N LYS A 234 7.95 10.57 -11.82
CA LYS A 234 9.33 10.63 -12.31
C LYS A 234 9.71 12.09 -12.45
N ILE A 235 10.82 12.50 -11.84
CA ILE A 235 11.32 13.87 -11.88
C ILE A 235 12.22 14.03 -13.11
N THR A 236 12.06 15.17 -13.79
CA THR A 236 12.93 15.59 -14.90
C THR A 236 13.51 16.96 -14.60
N GLU A 237 14.75 17.17 -15.04
CA GLU A 237 15.48 18.44 -14.93
C GLU A 237 14.86 19.54 -15.80
#